data_58c0b78673df13364b2f42ad94c4f2d5
#
_entry.id   58c0b78673df13364b2f42ad94c4f2d5
#
_cell.length_a   1.000
_cell.length_b   1.000
_cell.length_c   1.000
_cell.angle_alpha   90.00
_cell.angle_beta   90.00
_cell.angle_gamma   90.00
#
_symmetry.space_group_name_H-M   'P 1'
#
loop_
_entity.id
_entity.type
_entity.pdbx_description
1 polymer ?
#
loop_
_entity_poly.entity_id
_entity_poly.type
_entity_poly.pdbx_seq_one_letter_code
_entity_poly.pdbx_strand_id
1 'polypeptide(L)'
;MSKDSSARTRTPCVGICSTTYGVDVCRGCKRFIHEVINWNSFNPEEKESVWKRLEKLKTLIMQSKISIINETLMEEKIDELQLKINSDLNSLSKAFEIVKLTSKSFDDLNEFGIKIVNKDVSLIDLKEEIEKELYDLSMAHFNRYFVEPIRKIK
;
A
#
# COMPACT_ATOMS: atom_id res chain seq x y z
N MET A 1 -26.43 7.28 0.16
CA MET A 1 -25.91 7.11 0.55
C MET A 1 -24.88 7.15 0.26
N SER A 2 -24.41 7.42 0.39
CA SER A 2 -23.43 7.59 0.09
C SER A 2 -22.48 6.98 0.32
N LYS A 3 -22.40 6.16 0.39
CA LYS A 3 -21.51 5.51 0.60
C LYS A 3 -20.52 5.83 -0.11
N ASP A 4 -20.60 6.27 -0.69
CA ASP A 4 -19.80 6.56 -1.38
C ASP A 4 -18.87 7.34 -1.09
N SER A 5 -19.02 7.90 -0.32
CA SER A 5 -17.87 8.31 0.12
C SER A 5 -17.05 7.28 -0.13
N SER A 6 -16.61 7.19 -1.11
CA SER A 6 -15.88 6.17 -1.49
C SER A 6 -14.81 5.88 -0.50
N ALA A 7 -14.40 4.68 -0.45
CA ALA A 7 -13.28 4.28 0.36
C ALA A 7 -12.04 5.13 0.06
N ARG A 8 -11.97 5.72 -1.14
CA ARG A 8 -10.86 6.57 -1.56
C ARG A 8 -10.80 7.90 -0.82
N THR A 9 -11.89 8.33 -0.18
CA THR A 9 -11.84 9.54 0.62
C THR A 9 -11.47 9.26 2.07
N ARG A 10 -11.38 7.98 2.45
CA ARG A 10 -10.92 7.61 3.78
C ARG A 10 -9.41 7.78 3.89
N THR A 11 -8.93 7.83 5.12
CA THR A 11 -7.49 7.89 5.33
C THR A 11 -6.84 6.55 5.06
N PRO A 12 -5.67 6.53 4.39
CA PRO A 12 -4.88 5.30 4.25
C PRO A 12 -4.12 4.93 5.53
N CYS A 13 -4.36 5.61 6.61
CA CYS A 13 -3.68 5.32 7.87
C CYS A 13 -3.91 3.87 8.30
N VAL A 14 -2.84 3.20 8.71
CA VAL A 14 -2.89 1.81 9.15
C VAL A 14 -2.78 1.70 10.68
N GLY A 15 -2.95 2.81 11.38
CA GLY A 15 -2.89 2.81 12.84
C GLY A 15 -1.49 2.94 13.41
N ILE A 16 -0.47 2.86 12.57
CA ILE A 16 0.91 3.06 12.99
C ILE A 16 1.38 4.36 12.37
N CYS A 17 1.60 5.37 13.18
CA CYS A 17 2.00 6.68 12.68
C CYS A 17 3.41 6.99 13.16
N SER A 18 4.30 7.28 12.20
CA SER A 18 5.67 7.64 12.53
C SER A 18 5.96 9.07 12.13
N THR A 19 4.94 9.93 12.14
CA THR A 19 5.09 11.33 11.73
C THR A 19 5.71 12.13 12.86
N THR A 20 6.91 11.75 13.29
CA THR A 20 7.65 12.53 14.23
C THR A 20 8.37 13.65 13.52
N TYR A 21 8.82 14.62 14.27
CA TYR A 21 9.52 15.77 13.71
C TYR A 21 10.69 15.31 12.85
N GLY A 22 10.77 15.82 11.64
CA GLY A 22 11.87 15.52 10.73
C GLY A 22 11.64 14.31 9.83
N VAL A 23 10.51 13.63 9.94
CA VAL A 23 10.19 12.48 9.08
C VAL A 23 9.46 12.96 7.84
N ASP A 24 9.93 12.56 6.66
CA ASP A 24 9.34 12.99 5.39
C ASP A 24 8.23 12.06 4.92
N VAL A 25 8.32 10.77 5.24
CA VAL A 25 7.35 9.76 4.82
C VAL A 25 6.91 8.94 6.02
N CYS A 26 5.60 8.77 6.18
CA CYS A 26 5.07 7.94 7.25
C CYS A 26 5.44 6.47 7.01
N ARG A 27 6.05 5.82 7.98
CA ARG A 27 6.48 4.42 7.82
C ARG A 27 5.30 3.46 7.73
N GLY A 28 4.15 3.82 8.32
CA GLY A 28 2.97 2.98 8.27
C GLY A 28 2.29 3.03 6.93
N CYS A 29 1.70 4.17 6.59
CA CYS A 29 0.89 4.29 5.37
C CYS A 29 1.65 4.81 4.16
N LYS A 30 2.89 5.26 4.35
CA LYS A 30 3.77 5.74 3.28
C LYS A 30 3.30 7.03 2.64
N ARG A 31 2.36 7.76 3.27
CA ARG A 31 2.03 9.10 2.82
C ARG A 31 3.18 10.04 3.15
N PHE A 32 3.30 11.10 2.37
CA PHE A 32 4.23 12.18 2.71
C PHE A 32 3.73 12.89 3.96
N ILE A 33 4.64 13.46 4.74
CA ILE A 33 4.28 14.07 6.02
C ILE A 33 3.21 15.16 5.84
N HIS A 34 3.34 15.99 4.80
CA HIS A 34 2.35 17.07 4.59
C HIS A 34 0.96 16.48 4.23
N GLU A 35 0.93 15.32 3.61
CA GLU A 35 -0.35 14.67 3.28
C GLU A 35 -1.03 14.16 4.53
N VAL A 36 -0.24 13.62 5.48
CA VAL A 36 -0.80 13.17 6.74
C VAL A 36 -1.36 14.34 7.53
N ILE A 37 -0.59 15.41 7.62
CA ILE A 37 -0.98 16.58 8.40
C ILE A 37 -2.22 17.26 7.81
N ASN A 38 -2.29 17.35 6.49
CA ASN A 38 -3.34 18.13 5.82
C ASN A 38 -4.49 17.28 5.29
N TRP A 39 -4.52 15.98 5.63
CA TRP A 39 -5.48 15.05 5.03
C TRP A 39 -6.91 15.57 5.11
N ASN A 40 -7.31 16.07 6.27
CA ASN A 40 -8.70 16.49 6.47
C ASN A 40 -9.06 17.74 5.68
N SER A 41 -8.06 18.52 5.24
CA SER A 41 -8.33 19.70 4.41
C SER A 41 -8.23 19.40 2.92
N PHE A 42 -7.82 18.19 2.54
CA PHE A 42 -7.79 17.81 1.13
C PHE A 42 -9.20 17.62 0.60
N ASN A 43 -9.43 18.03 -0.66
CA ASN A 43 -10.69 17.70 -1.32
C ASN A 43 -10.64 16.25 -1.81
N PRO A 44 -11.79 15.69 -2.26
CA PRO A 44 -11.81 14.28 -2.70
C PRO A 44 -10.82 13.97 -3.81
N GLU A 45 -10.57 14.91 -4.70
CA GLU A 45 -9.65 14.68 -5.82
C GLU A 45 -8.22 14.57 -5.33
N GLU A 46 -7.84 15.40 -4.35
CA GLU A 46 -6.51 15.34 -3.76
C GLU A 46 -6.31 14.02 -3.02
N LYS A 47 -7.31 13.58 -2.27
CA LYS A 47 -7.25 12.30 -1.57
C LYS A 47 -7.13 11.15 -2.57
N GLU A 48 -7.87 11.22 -3.66
CA GLU A 48 -7.81 10.20 -4.71
C GLU A 48 -6.42 10.11 -5.32
N SER A 49 -5.77 11.25 -5.52
CA SER A 49 -4.41 11.28 -6.07
C SER A 49 -3.42 10.57 -5.16
N VAL A 50 -3.56 10.76 -3.84
CA VAL A 50 -2.70 10.08 -2.87
C VAL A 50 -2.91 8.57 -2.94
N TRP A 51 -4.18 8.13 -2.94
CA TRP A 51 -4.50 6.71 -3.05
C TRP A 51 -3.94 6.10 -4.33
N LYS A 52 -4.08 6.82 -5.46
CA LYS A 52 -3.58 6.32 -6.75
C LYS A 52 -2.06 6.17 -6.75
N ARG A 53 -1.36 7.11 -6.14
CA ARG A 53 0.10 7.01 -6.04
C ARG A 53 0.50 5.77 -5.23
N LEU A 54 -0.12 5.60 -4.06
CA LEU A 54 0.19 4.45 -3.22
C LEU A 54 -0.13 3.14 -3.93
N GLU A 55 -1.27 3.08 -4.60
CA GLU A 55 -1.69 1.90 -5.34
C GLU A 55 -0.70 1.58 -6.47
N LYS A 56 -0.27 2.61 -7.19
CA LYS A 56 0.68 2.42 -8.28
C LYS A 56 2.00 1.85 -7.80
N LEU A 57 2.51 2.37 -6.70
CA LEU A 57 3.78 1.89 -6.15
C LEU A 57 3.64 0.44 -5.66
N LYS A 58 2.54 0.11 -4.99
CA LYS A 58 2.29 -1.26 -4.55
C LYS A 58 2.21 -2.21 -5.74
N THR A 59 1.55 -1.78 -6.81
CA THR A 59 1.43 -2.59 -8.02
C THR A 59 2.78 -2.86 -8.63
N LEU A 60 3.63 -1.84 -8.72
CA LEU A 60 4.98 -2.00 -9.26
C LEU A 60 5.78 -3.03 -8.48
N ILE A 61 5.70 -2.96 -7.17
CA ILE A 61 6.45 -3.88 -6.31
C ILE A 61 5.94 -5.30 -6.50
N MET A 62 4.63 -5.48 -6.47
CA MET A 62 4.05 -6.81 -6.48
C MET A 62 4.18 -7.53 -7.81
N GLN A 63 4.32 -6.78 -8.91
CA GLN A 63 4.45 -7.39 -10.24
C GLN A 63 5.56 -8.43 -10.32
N SER A 64 6.66 -8.21 -9.60
CA SER A 64 7.80 -9.12 -9.63
C SER A 64 7.81 -10.10 -8.47
N LYS A 65 6.91 -9.96 -7.51
CA LYS A 65 6.93 -10.75 -6.30
C LYS A 65 5.92 -11.90 -6.31
N ILE A 66 4.79 -11.70 -6.95
CA ILE A 66 3.73 -12.71 -6.95
C ILE A 66 3.04 -12.77 -8.31
N SER A 67 2.29 -13.86 -8.50
CA SER A 67 1.39 -14.01 -9.64
C SER A 67 0.01 -14.34 -9.10
N ILE A 68 -1.01 -13.68 -9.60
CA ILE A 68 -2.39 -13.98 -9.22
C ILE A 68 -2.89 -15.03 -10.19
N ILE A 69 -3.06 -16.25 -9.68
CA ILE A 69 -3.47 -17.39 -10.50
C ILE A 69 -4.99 -17.45 -10.64
N ASN A 70 -5.70 -17.09 -9.57
CA ASN A 70 -7.16 -17.17 -9.56
C ASN A 70 -7.71 -15.99 -8.78
N GLU A 71 -8.10 -14.96 -9.51
CA GLU A 71 -8.58 -13.73 -8.90
C GLU A 71 -9.90 -13.92 -8.17
N THR A 72 -10.77 -14.77 -8.70
CA THR A 72 -12.05 -15.06 -8.06
C THR A 72 -11.82 -15.69 -6.67
N LEU A 73 -10.89 -16.63 -6.60
CA LEU A 73 -10.55 -17.26 -5.33
C LEU A 73 -10.00 -16.25 -4.34
N MET A 74 -9.17 -15.32 -4.82
CA MET A 74 -8.63 -14.26 -3.99
C MET A 74 -9.75 -13.43 -3.37
N GLU A 75 -10.72 -13.01 -4.18
CA GLU A 75 -11.83 -12.19 -3.69
C GLU A 75 -12.71 -12.97 -2.72
N GLU A 76 -12.95 -14.24 -3.01
CA GLU A 76 -13.74 -15.07 -2.11
C GLU A 76 -13.06 -15.22 -0.75
N LYS A 77 -11.74 -15.39 -0.76
CA LYS A 77 -11.00 -15.56 0.47
C LYS A 77 -10.96 -14.28 1.30
N ILE A 78 -10.85 -13.13 0.63
CA ILE A 78 -10.93 -11.85 1.31
C ILE A 78 -12.26 -11.74 2.06
N ASP A 79 -13.35 -12.10 1.38
CA ASP A 79 -14.67 -12.03 2.00
C ASP A 79 -14.82 -13.05 3.13
N GLU A 80 -14.35 -14.27 2.89
CA GLU A 80 -14.46 -15.34 3.88
C GLU A 80 -13.77 -14.99 5.17
N LEU A 81 -12.57 -14.43 5.08
CA LEU A 81 -11.77 -14.07 6.25
C LEU A 81 -12.06 -12.66 6.75
N GLN A 82 -12.96 -11.95 6.07
CA GLN A 82 -13.33 -10.58 6.42
C GLN A 82 -12.14 -9.67 6.55
N LEU A 83 -11.21 -9.80 5.60
CA LEU A 83 -10.02 -8.96 5.58
C LEU A 83 -10.42 -7.53 5.24
N LYS A 84 -9.85 -6.58 5.97
CA LYS A 84 -10.17 -5.17 5.76
C LYS A 84 -9.32 -4.60 4.66
N ILE A 85 -9.73 -4.85 3.43
CA ILE A 85 -9.02 -4.41 2.23
C ILE A 85 -9.99 -3.58 1.41
N ASN A 86 -9.52 -2.42 0.95
CA ASN A 86 -10.32 -1.53 0.13
C ASN A 86 -10.69 -2.22 -1.19
N SER A 87 -11.96 -2.37 -1.46
CA SER A 87 -12.42 -3.09 -2.65
C SER A 87 -12.13 -2.35 -3.95
N ASP A 88 -11.82 -1.06 -3.88
CA ASP A 88 -11.50 -0.27 -5.07
C ASP A 88 -10.07 -0.47 -5.56
N LEU A 89 -9.23 -1.15 -4.79
CA LEU A 89 -7.84 -1.39 -5.19
C LEU A 89 -7.79 -2.42 -6.32
N ASN A 90 -6.75 -2.33 -7.16
CA ASN A 90 -6.54 -3.35 -8.18
C ASN A 90 -6.01 -4.64 -7.51
N SER A 91 -5.98 -5.71 -8.29
CA SER A 91 -5.67 -7.04 -7.74
C SER A 91 -4.30 -7.13 -7.11
N LEU A 92 -3.28 -6.54 -7.72
CA LEU A 92 -1.93 -6.59 -7.17
C LEU A 92 -1.82 -5.79 -5.89
N SER A 93 -2.50 -4.65 -5.82
CA SER A 93 -2.52 -3.86 -4.61
C SER A 93 -3.26 -4.59 -3.49
N LYS A 94 -4.33 -5.31 -3.82
CA LYS A 94 -5.01 -6.16 -2.85
C LYS A 94 -4.09 -7.27 -2.35
N ALA A 95 -3.31 -7.86 -3.25
CA ALA A 95 -2.35 -8.89 -2.86
C ALA A 95 -1.32 -8.35 -1.88
N PHE A 96 -0.88 -7.11 -2.07
CA PHE A 96 0.01 -6.44 -1.12
C PHE A 96 -0.61 -6.44 0.28
N GLU A 97 -1.89 -6.04 0.36
CA GLU A 97 -2.58 -6.00 1.63
C GLU A 97 -2.78 -7.39 2.22
N ILE A 98 -3.03 -8.39 1.37
CA ILE A 98 -3.18 -9.77 1.83
C ILE A 98 -1.88 -10.24 2.50
N VAL A 99 -0.73 -10.00 1.88
CA VAL A 99 0.55 -10.38 2.46
C VAL A 99 0.71 -9.73 3.84
N LYS A 100 0.40 -8.44 3.94
CA LYS A 100 0.52 -7.73 5.22
C LYS A 100 -0.36 -8.33 6.30
N LEU A 101 -1.58 -8.65 5.96
CA LEU A 101 -2.56 -9.09 6.95
C LEU A 101 -2.45 -10.55 7.33
N THR A 102 -1.82 -11.37 6.47
CA THR A 102 -1.82 -12.82 6.67
C THR A 102 -0.44 -13.42 6.92
N SER A 103 0.61 -12.61 6.89
CA SER A 103 1.98 -13.14 6.96
C SER A 103 2.28 -13.95 8.21
N LYS A 104 1.59 -13.66 9.31
CA LYS A 104 1.80 -14.37 10.58
C LYS A 104 0.88 -15.58 10.72
N SER A 105 -0.15 -15.67 9.89
CA SER A 105 -1.18 -16.71 10.03
C SER A 105 -1.08 -17.80 8.97
N PHE A 106 -0.41 -17.52 7.85
CA PHE A 106 -0.32 -18.45 6.73
C PHE A 106 1.13 -18.64 6.32
N ASP A 107 1.45 -19.81 5.79
CA ASP A 107 2.79 -20.10 5.28
C ASP A 107 2.90 -19.75 3.81
N ASP A 108 1.81 -19.84 3.07
CA ASP A 108 1.76 -19.49 1.66
C ASP A 108 0.39 -18.91 1.33
N LEU A 109 0.21 -18.50 0.09
CA LEU A 109 -1.04 -17.87 -0.35
C LEU A 109 -1.79 -18.72 -1.38
N ASN A 110 -1.54 -20.02 -1.41
CA ASN A 110 -2.21 -20.89 -2.38
C ASN A 110 -3.73 -20.83 -2.21
N GLU A 111 -4.22 -20.74 -0.98
CA GLU A 111 -5.66 -20.65 -0.72
C GLU A 111 -6.28 -19.37 -1.26
N PHE A 112 -5.47 -18.37 -1.51
CA PHE A 112 -5.92 -17.09 -2.09
C PHE A 112 -5.78 -17.07 -3.59
N GLY A 113 -5.34 -18.16 -4.21
CA GLY A 113 -5.08 -18.18 -5.64
C GLY A 113 -3.88 -17.33 -6.02
N ILE A 114 -2.94 -17.16 -5.12
CA ILE A 114 -1.74 -16.34 -5.34
C ILE A 114 -0.51 -17.22 -5.23
N LYS A 115 0.39 -17.07 -6.20
CA LYS A 115 1.66 -17.79 -6.21
C LYS A 115 2.80 -16.83 -5.93
N ILE A 116 3.66 -17.18 -4.99
CA ILE A 116 4.84 -16.36 -4.68
C ILE A 116 5.96 -16.80 -5.62
N VAL A 117 6.56 -15.82 -6.31
CA VAL A 117 7.57 -16.09 -7.32
C VAL A 117 8.83 -16.69 -6.69
N ASN A 118 9.34 -16.06 -5.65
CA ASN A 118 10.53 -16.57 -4.96
C ASN A 118 10.08 -17.52 -3.85
N LYS A 119 10.20 -18.81 -4.09
CA LYS A 119 9.73 -19.84 -3.16
C LYS A 119 10.60 -19.97 -1.91
N ASP A 120 11.79 -19.37 -1.92
CA ASP A 120 12.68 -19.45 -0.77
C ASP A 120 12.40 -18.40 0.29
N VAL A 121 11.46 -17.49 0.01
CA VAL A 121 11.10 -16.41 0.92
C VAL A 121 9.87 -16.81 1.72
N SER A 122 9.91 -16.62 3.05
CA SER A 122 8.73 -16.82 3.88
C SER A 122 7.78 -15.63 3.71
N LEU A 123 6.51 -15.81 4.10
CA LEU A 123 5.55 -14.71 4.03
C LEU A 123 5.94 -13.56 4.93
N ILE A 124 6.53 -13.86 6.09
CA ILE A 124 6.99 -12.80 6.99
C ILE A 124 8.10 -11.98 6.33
N ASP A 125 9.06 -12.66 5.72
CA ASP A 125 10.15 -11.98 5.03
C ASP A 125 9.63 -11.22 3.81
N LEU A 126 8.69 -11.80 3.09
CA LEU A 126 8.09 -11.12 1.94
C LEU A 126 7.39 -9.84 2.38
N LYS A 127 6.67 -9.89 3.50
CA LYS A 127 6.01 -8.71 4.04
C LYS A 127 7.02 -7.61 4.33
N GLU A 128 8.11 -7.96 5.00
CA GLU A 128 9.14 -6.98 5.33
C GLU A 128 9.78 -6.40 4.07
N GLU A 129 10.02 -7.25 3.10
CA GLU A 129 10.62 -6.83 1.84
C GLU A 129 9.74 -5.83 1.09
N ILE A 130 8.45 -6.14 0.94
CA ILE A 130 7.56 -5.26 0.20
C ILE A 130 7.29 -3.95 0.95
N GLU A 131 7.24 -4.01 2.27
CA GLU A 131 7.06 -2.80 3.07
C GLU A 131 8.27 -1.88 2.93
N LYS A 132 9.46 -2.46 2.96
CA LYS A 132 10.68 -1.69 2.81
C LYS A 132 10.77 -1.08 1.41
N GLU A 133 10.46 -1.85 0.38
CA GLU A 133 10.51 -1.33 -0.98
C GLU A 133 9.51 -0.20 -1.18
N LEU A 134 8.31 -0.32 -0.60
CA LEU A 134 7.33 0.75 -0.70
C LEU A 134 7.81 2.01 0.00
N TYR A 135 8.43 1.86 1.16
CA TYR A 135 8.99 3.01 1.87
C TYR A 135 10.10 3.66 1.05
N ASP A 136 11.01 2.84 0.51
CA ASP A 136 12.14 3.37 -0.28
C ASP A 136 11.65 4.09 -1.53
N LEU A 137 10.65 3.54 -2.22
CA LEU A 137 10.08 4.18 -3.39
C LEU A 137 9.38 5.49 -3.02
N SER A 138 8.69 5.50 -1.90
CA SER A 138 8.01 6.71 -1.43
C SER A 138 9.02 7.81 -1.08
N MET A 139 10.12 7.44 -0.46
CA MET A 139 11.19 8.39 -0.17
C MET A 139 11.82 8.93 -1.44
N ALA A 140 12.03 8.07 -2.44
CA ALA A 140 12.58 8.51 -3.71
C ALA A 140 11.65 9.49 -4.41
N HIS A 141 10.33 9.23 -4.36
CA HIS A 141 9.34 10.16 -4.90
C HIS A 141 9.39 11.50 -4.18
N PHE A 142 9.44 11.46 -2.85
CA PHE A 142 9.49 12.69 -2.06
C PHE A 142 10.72 13.52 -2.44
N ASN A 143 11.87 12.88 -2.53
CA ASN A 143 13.11 13.58 -2.87
C ASN A 143 13.03 14.17 -4.26
N ARG A 144 12.51 13.43 -5.22
CA ARG A 144 12.45 13.88 -6.60
C ARG A 144 11.53 15.09 -6.78
N TYR A 145 10.39 15.10 -6.12
CA TYR A 145 9.38 16.12 -6.38
C TYR A 145 9.40 17.27 -5.38
N PHE A 146 10.01 17.11 -4.22
CA PHE A 146 9.97 18.14 -3.18
C PHE A 146 11.34 18.62 -2.72
N VAL A 147 12.37 17.80 -2.87
CA VAL A 147 13.72 18.17 -2.42
C VAL A 147 14.59 18.64 -3.57
N GLU A 148 14.71 17.82 -4.63
CA GLU A 148 15.58 18.17 -5.77
C GLU A 148 15.20 19.44 -6.48
N PRO A 149 13.91 19.74 -6.72
CA PRO A 149 13.55 21.01 -7.35
C PRO A 149 14.02 22.22 -6.55
N ILE A 150 13.96 22.14 -5.23
CA ILE A 150 14.42 23.22 -4.37
C ILE A 150 15.94 23.39 -4.50
N ARG A 151 16.68 22.29 -4.55
CA ARG A 151 18.12 22.33 -4.72
C ARG A 151 18.53 22.97 -6.04
N LYS A 152 17.77 22.70 -7.10
CA LYS A 152 18.09 23.25 -8.42
C LYS A 152 17.86 24.75 -8.52
N ILE A 153 17.02 25.29 -7.67
CA ILE A 153 16.75 26.72 -7.65
C ILE A 153 17.94 27.50 -7.06
N LYS A 154 18.66 26.87 -6.18
CA LYS A 154 19.85 27.47 -5.60
C LYS A 154 21.02 27.40 -6.56
#